data_48d93941499e6bdd737e8271dfa57b36
#
_entry.id   48d93941499e6bdd737e8271dfa57b36
#
_cell.length_a   1.000
_cell.length_b   1.000
_cell.length_c   1.000
_cell.angle_alpha   90.00
_cell.angle_beta   90.00
_cell.angle_gamma   90.00
#
_symmetry.space_group_name_H-M   'P 1'
#
loop_
_entity.id
_entity.type
_entity.pdbx_description
1 polymer ?
#
loop_
_entity_poly.entity_id
_entity_poly.type
_entity_poly.pdbx_seq_one_letter_code
_entity_poly.pdbx_strand_id
1 'polypeptide(L)'
;MRTRAIVLLSGGLDSTTCLAWAQARYECIAISFMYGQRSTTELDAARTLTQQAGVEHRVIKIDLGNLGGSALTDYSIDIPEHEQEGIPVTYVPARNTIFLSYALAAAEVFGAEAIVIGINAVDYSGYPDCRPEFIDAFANMARLATKVGVEGKPLKFETPLLHLSKAN
;
A
#
# COMPACT_ATOMS: atom_id res chain seq x y z
N MET A 1 21.59 5.79 -13.98
CA MET A 1 20.40 4.95 -13.74
C MET A 1 19.58 5.55 -12.60
N ARG A 2 18.27 5.52 -12.76
CA ARG A 2 17.39 5.93 -11.67
C ARG A 2 17.44 4.90 -10.55
N THR A 3 17.29 5.36 -9.30
CA THR A 3 17.11 4.45 -8.19
C THR A 3 15.73 3.78 -8.27
N ARG A 4 15.59 2.63 -7.64
CA ARG A 4 14.35 1.86 -7.67
C ARG A 4 13.45 2.23 -6.50
N ALA A 5 12.13 2.15 -6.76
CA ALA A 5 11.12 2.26 -5.71
C ALA A 5 10.11 1.13 -5.83
N ILE A 6 9.66 0.65 -4.68
CA ILE A 6 8.52 -0.25 -4.61
C ILE A 6 7.27 0.61 -4.49
N VAL A 7 6.30 0.41 -5.37
CA VAL A 7 5.02 1.14 -5.34
C VAL A 7 3.91 0.17 -5.00
N LEU A 8 3.21 0.42 -3.90
CA LEU A 8 2.04 -0.37 -3.55
C LEU A 8 0.87 0.09 -4.43
N LEU A 9 0.39 -0.79 -5.28
CA LEU A 9 -0.59 -0.48 -6.32
C LEU A 9 -1.85 -1.33 -6.14
N SER A 10 -2.92 -0.71 -5.66
CA SER A 10 -4.22 -1.38 -5.53
C SER A 10 -5.02 -1.37 -6.83
N GLY A 11 -4.77 -0.41 -7.71
CA GLY A 11 -5.55 -0.15 -8.92
C GLY A 11 -6.61 0.93 -8.72
N GLY A 12 -6.79 1.43 -7.50
CA GLY A 12 -7.63 2.57 -7.22
C GLY A 12 -6.96 3.89 -7.60
N LEU A 13 -7.72 4.98 -7.51
CA LEU A 13 -7.27 6.30 -7.95
C LEU A 13 -5.99 6.76 -7.24
N ASP A 14 -5.93 6.61 -5.93
CA ASP A 14 -4.83 7.12 -5.14
C ASP A 14 -3.52 6.41 -5.47
N SER A 15 -3.54 5.09 -5.54
CA SER A 15 -2.34 4.31 -5.85
C SER A 15 -1.90 4.52 -7.30
N THR A 16 -2.85 4.72 -8.23
CA THR A 16 -2.57 5.03 -9.63
C THR A 16 -1.86 6.38 -9.75
N THR A 17 -2.33 7.38 -9.02
CA THR A 17 -1.69 8.70 -8.96
C THR A 17 -0.29 8.60 -8.38
N CYS A 18 -0.10 7.81 -7.35
CA CYS A 18 1.21 7.58 -6.74
C CYS A 18 2.18 6.87 -7.69
N LEU A 19 1.70 5.94 -8.50
CA LEU A 19 2.54 5.30 -9.51
C LEU A 19 3.05 6.33 -10.52
N ALA A 20 2.18 7.21 -11.02
CA ALA A 20 2.58 8.27 -11.95
C ALA A 20 3.60 9.21 -11.30
N TRP A 21 3.36 9.60 -10.05
CA TRP A 21 4.30 10.42 -9.28
C TRP A 21 5.66 9.74 -9.15
N ALA A 22 5.66 8.44 -8.83
CA ALA A 22 6.87 7.68 -8.63
C ALA A 22 7.66 7.47 -9.94
N GLN A 23 6.96 7.23 -11.07
CA GLN A 23 7.60 7.03 -12.36
C GLN A 23 8.40 8.24 -12.82
N ALA A 24 8.00 9.43 -12.41
CA ALA A 24 8.75 10.65 -12.72
C ALA A 24 10.08 10.74 -11.96
N ARG A 25 10.28 9.91 -10.93
CA ARG A 25 11.41 10.02 -9.99
C ARG A 25 12.24 8.75 -9.88
N TYR A 26 11.62 7.59 -10.06
CA TYR A 26 12.22 6.28 -9.80
C TYR A 26 11.98 5.31 -10.94
N GLU A 27 12.80 4.28 -10.99
CA GLU A 27 12.48 3.05 -11.71
C GLU A 27 11.56 2.23 -10.79
N CYS A 28 10.30 2.01 -11.21
CA CYS A 28 9.28 1.46 -10.33
C CYS A 28 9.09 -0.03 -10.49
N ILE A 29 8.87 -0.71 -9.36
CA ILE A 29 8.34 -2.07 -9.30
C ILE A 29 7.03 -1.96 -8.53
N ALA A 30 5.91 -2.27 -9.20
CA ALA A 30 4.60 -2.21 -8.58
C ALA A 30 4.25 -3.54 -7.93
N ILE A 31 3.72 -3.48 -6.72
CA ILE A 31 3.25 -4.66 -5.99
C ILE A 31 1.77 -4.48 -5.69
N SER A 32 0.98 -5.47 -6.08
CA SER A 32 -0.44 -5.58 -5.76
C SER A 32 -0.67 -6.83 -4.93
N PHE A 33 -1.72 -6.82 -4.12
CA PHE A 33 -2.03 -7.94 -3.25
C PHE A 33 -3.39 -8.52 -3.58
N MET A 34 -3.45 -9.85 -3.61
CA MET A 34 -4.70 -10.59 -3.65
C MET A 34 -4.87 -11.22 -2.26
N TYR A 35 -5.80 -10.68 -1.47
CA TYR A 35 -5.94 -11.04 -0.05
C TYR A 35 -7.34 -11.52 0.32
N GLY A 36 -8.11 -12.00 -0.67
CA GLY A 36 -9.46 -12.50 -0.44
C GLY A 36 -10.53 -11.42 -0.46
N GLN A 37 -10.24 -10.24 -1.02
CA GLN A 37 -11.20 -9.16 -1.16
C GLN A 37 -12.38 -9.58 -2.07
N ARG A 38 -13.56 -9.00 -1.82
CA ARG A 38 -14.79 -9.36 -2.53
C ARG A 38 -14.73 -9.07 -4.04
N SER A 39 -14.00 -8.02 -4.43
CA SER A 39 -13.87 -7.62 -5.84
C SER A 39 -12.42 -7.59 -6.25
N THR A 40 -12.14 -8.08 -7.48
CA THR A 40 -10.81 -8.01 -8.09
C THR A 40 -10.74 -6.94 -9.18
N THR A 41 -11.77 -6.09 -9.32
CA THR A 41 -11.81 -5.07 -10.37
C THR A 41 -10.60 -4.13 -10.31
N GLU A 42 -10.23 -3.68 -9.11
CA GLU A 42 -9.06 -2.81 -8.93
C GLU A 42 -7.77 -3.54 -9.27
N LEU A 43 -7.66 -4.83 -8.94
CA LEU A 43 -6.49 -5.63 -9.29
C LEU A 43 -6.34 -5.77 -10.81
N ASP A 44 -7.45 -5.99 -11.51
CA ASP A 44 -7.44 -6.06 -12.98
C ASP A 44 -7.04 -4.71 -13.57
N ALA A 45 -7.51 -3.60 -12.99
CA ALA A 45 -7.11 -2.26 -13.40
C ALA A 45 -5.60 -2.05 -13.19
N ALA A 46 -5.05 -2.54 -12.08
CA ALA A 46 -3.61 -2.46 -11.80
C ALA A 46 -2.79 -3.22 -12.85
N ARG A 47 -3.23 -4.41 -13.24
CA ARG A 47 -2.57 -5.19 -14.29
C ARG A 47 -2.54 -4.46 -15.63
N THR A 48 -3.68 -3.89 -16.03
CA THR A 48 -3.78 -3.12 -17.26
C THR A 48 -2.89 -1.90 -17.22
N LEU A 49 -2.93 -1.15 -16.13
CA LEU A 49 -2.14 0.07 -15.96
C LEU A 49 -0.64 -0.22 -16.05
N THR A 50 -0.16 -1.25 -15.38
CA THR A 50 1.27 -1.58 -15.37
C THR A 50 1.74 -2.06 -16.75
N GLN A 51 0.91 -2.79 -17.48
CA GLN A 51 1.22 -3.18 -18.86
C GLN A 51 1.35 -1.96 -19.75
N GLN A 52 0.42 -1.03 -19.67
CA GLN A 52 0.43 0.20 -20.48
C GLN A 52 1.62 1.10 -20.12
N ALA A 53 1.97 1.17 -18.84
CA ALA A 53 3.07 2.00 -18.37
C ALA A 53 4.45 1.36 -18.53
N GLY A 54 4.51 0.08 -18.86
CA GLY A 54 5.78 -0.66 -18.96
C GLY A 54 6.46 -0.86 -17.60
N VAL A 55 5.69 -0.97 -16.54
CA VAL A 55 6.19 -1.14 -15.16
C VAL A 55 6.18 -2.62 -14.79
N GLU A 56 7.26 -3.10 -14.18
CA GLU A 56 7.29 -4.44 -13.62
C GLU A 56 6.23 -4.55 -12.53
N HIS A 57 5.42 -5.61 -12.58
CA HIS A 57 4.28 -5.79 -11.69
C HIS A 57 4.32 -7.17 -11.04
N ARG A 58 4.26 -7.21 -9.73
CA ARG A 58 4.18 -8.43 -8.95
C ARG A 58 2.87 -8.48 -8.19
N VAL A 59 2.13 -9.57 -8.32
CA VAL A 59 0.90 -9.81 -7.55
C VAL A 59 1.21 -10.85 -6.49
N ILE A 60 1.00 -10.49 -5.23
CA ILE A 60 1.29 -11.34 -4.09
C ILE A 60 -0.02 -11.81 -3.49
N LYS A 61 -0.17 -13.12 -3.32
CA LYS A 61 -1.35 -13.72 -2.70
C LYS A 61 -1.15 -13.84 -1.21
N ILE A 62 -2.11 -13.33 -0.44
CA ILE A 62 -2.13 -13.39 1.02
C ILE A 62 -3.50 -13.86 1.46
N ASP A 63 -3.57 -14.76 2.41
CA ASP A 63 -4.85 -15.25 2.94
C ASP A 63 -5.24 -14.50 4.20
N LEU A 64 -5.82 -13.30 4.04
CA LEU A 64 -6.38 -12.55 5.16
C LEU A 64 -7.85 -12.92 5.42
N GLY A 65 -8.55 -13.43 4.42
CA GLY A 65 -9.96 -13.84 4.55
C GLY A 65 -10.16 -14.92 5.59
N ASN A 66 -9.18 -15.80 5.76
CA ASN A 66 -9.22 -16.89 6.72
C ASN A 66 -9.25 -16.41 8.17
N LEU A 67 -8.85 -15.18 8.43
CA LEU A 67 -8.90 -14.59 9.77
C LEU A 67 -10.27 -13.96 10.07
N GLY A 68 -11.06 -13.61 9.04
CA GLY A 68 -12.33 -12.92 9.21
C GLY A 68 -12.17 -11.49 9.69
N GLY A 69 -13.21 -10.97 10.30
CA GLY A 69 -13.17 -9.67 10.99
C GLY A 69 -13.35 -8.42 10.13
N SER A 70 -13.52 -8.56 8.81
CA SER A 70 -13.77 -7.42 7.92
C SER A 70 -14.83 -7.73 6.89
N ALA A 71 -15.69 -6.75 6.60
CA ALA A 71 -16.69 -6.86 5.54
C ALA A 71 -16.07 -6.99 4.13
N LEU A 72 -14.82 -6.59 3.95
CA LEU A 72 -14.12 -6.73 2.67
C LEU A 72 -13.66 -8.16 2.39
N THR A 73 -13.40 -8.95 3.41
CA THR A 73 -12.88 -10.32 3.29
C THR A 73 -13.80 -11.36 3.90
N ASP A 74 -14.59 -11.00 4.90
CA ASP A 74 -15.55 -11.88 5.56
C ASP A 74 -16.95 -11.61 5.02
N TYR A 75 -17.43 -12.48 4.14
CA TYR A 75 -18.72 -12.31 3.45
C TYR A 75 -19.93 -12.51 4.35
N SER A 76 -19.74 -12.98 5.60
CA SER A 76 -20.80 -13.02 6.60
C SER A 76 -21.13 -11.65 7.20
N ILE A 77 -20.26 -10.66 6.99
CA ILE A 77 -20.42 -9.29 7.47
C ILE A 77 -20.93 -8.41 6.32
N ASP A 78 -22.09 -7.75 6.52
CA ASP A 78 -22.63 -6.84 5.51
C ASP A 78 -21.83 -5.53 5.46
N ILE A 79 -21.68 -4.99 4.26
CA ILE A 79 -21.09 -3.67 4.08
C ILE A 79 -22.19 -2.63 4.29
N PRO A 80 -22.04 -1.72 5.29
CA PRO A 80 -23.06 -0.70 5.54
C PRO A 80 -23.13 0.31 4.39
N GLU A 81 -24.35 0.80 4.13
CA GLU A 81 -24.61 1.80 3.08
C GLU A 81 -24.28 3.22 3.54
N HIS A 82 -24.19 3.45 4.85
CA HIS A 82 -23.97 4.76 5.45
C HIS A 82 -22.70 4.78 6.30
N GLU A 83 -22.16 6.00 6.48
CA GLU A 83 -21.02 6.18 7.37
C GLU A 83 -21.38 5.75 8.79
N GLN A 84 -20.43 5.11 9.45
CA GLN A 84 -20.55 4.67 10.83
C GLN A 84 -19.51 5.40 11.69
N GLU A 85 -19.84 5.55 12.98
CA GLU A 85 -18.88 6.07 13.96
C GLU A 85 -17.79 5.03 14.25
N GLY A 86 -16.59 5.51 14.55
CA GLY A 86 -15.46 4.67 14.87
C GLY A 86 -14.79 4.04 13.67
N ILE A 87 -14.10 2.92 13.90
CA ILE A 87 -13.37 2.21 12.86
C ILE A 87 -14.36 1.43 11.97
N PRO A 88 -14.36 1.65 10.64
CA PRO A 88 -15.31 0.99 9.74
C PRO A 88 -15.19 -0.53 9.76
N VAL A 89 -16.33 -1.23 9.51
CA VAL A 89 -16.34 -2.70 9.37
C VAL A 89 -15.57 -3.18 8.13
N THR A 90 -15.28 -2.28 7.19
CA THR A 90 -14.42 -2.57 6.04
C THR A 90 -12.93 -2.56 6.39
N TYR A 91 -12.58 -2.12 7.59
CA TYR A 91 -11.20 -2.21 8.06
C TYR A 91 -10.74 -3.67 8.08
N VAL A 92 -9.65 -3.97 7.37
CA VAL A 92 -9.00 -5.28 7.43
C VAL A 92 -7.86 -5.17 8.43
N PRO A 93 -7.95 -5.85 9.57
CA PRO A 93 -6.95 -5.68 10.63
C PRO A 93 -5.53 -5.92 10.14
N ALA A 94 -4.65 -4.96 10.43
CA ALA A 94 -3.22 -5.00 10.12
C ALA A 94 -2.88 -5.13 8.62
N ARG A 95 -3.83 -4.86 7.71
CA ARG A 95 -3.61 -5.02 6.27
C ARG A 95 -2.41 -4.21 5.78
N ASN A 96 -2.36 -2.91 6.08
CA ASN A 96 -1.25 -2.07 5.63
C ASN A 96 0.06 -2.44 6.30
N THR A 97 0.03 -2.91 7.54
CA THR A 97 1.23 -3.44 8.21
C THR A 97 1.78 -4.63 7.45
N ILE A 98 0.92 -5.55 7.03
CA ILE A 98 1.31 -6.75 6.27
C ILE A 98 1.83 -6.34 4.89
N PHE A 99 1.11 -5.45 4.20
CA PHE A 99 1.51 -5.00 2.86
C PHE A 99 2.86 -4.28 2.90
N LEU A 100 3.06 -3.40 3.88
CA LEU A 100 4.34 -2.70 4.04
C LEU A 100 5.47 -3.65 4.41
N SER A 101 5.19 -4.71 5.16
CA SER A 101 6.20 -5.71 5.50
C SER A 101 6.66 -6.49 4.25
N TYR A 102 5.75 -6.85 3.37
CA TYR A 102 6.11 -7.43 2.08
C TYR A 102 6.89 -6.44 1.21
N ALA A 103 6.45 -5.18 1.19
CA ALA A 103 7.16 -4.14 0.43
C ALA A 103 8.58 -3.94 0.96
N LEU A 104 8.75 -4.02 2.27
CA LEU A 104 10.06 -3.90 2.92
C LEU A 104 11.00 -5.02 2.46
N ALA A 105 10.52 -6.26 2.47
CA ALA A 105 11.28 -7.40 1.98
C ALA A 105 11.61 -7.26 0.50
N ALA A 106 10.63 -6.86 -0.31
CA ALA A 106 10.84 -6.64 -1.74
C ALA A 106 11.87 -5.55 -2.01
N ALA A 107 11.84 -4.47 -1.24
CA ALA A 107 12.81 -3.39 -1.37
C ALA A 107 14.24 -3.88 -1.15
N GLU A 108 14.46 -4.73 -0.17
CA GLU A 108 15.79 -5.32 0.05
C GLU A 108 16.18 -6.27 -1.06
N VAL A 109 15.26 -7.13 -1.52
CA VAL A 109 15.53 -8.09 -2.60
C VAL A 109 15.88 -7.39 -3.90
N PHE A 110 15.13 -6.35 -4.26
CA PHE A 110 15.30 -5.64 -5.54
C PHE A 110 16.26 -4.46 -5.46
N GLY A 111 16.82 -4.17 -4.30
CA GLY A 111 17.70 -3.03 -4.14
C GLY A 111 17.00 -1.69 -4.28
N ALA A 112 15.73 -1.60 -3.89
CA ALA A 112 14.98 -0.36 -3.94
C ALA A 112 15.36 0.55 -2.78
N GLU A 113 15.27 1.87 -3.00
CA GLU A 113 15.61 2.88 -2.00
C GLU A 113 14.39 3.55 -1.38
N ALA A 114 13.20 3.32 -1.96
CA ALA A 114 11.97 3.94 -1.50
C ALA A 114 10.80 2.97 -1.61
N ILE A 115 9.82 3.19 -0.73
CA ILE A 115 8.51 2.56 -0.79
C ILE A 115 7.48 3.67 -0.90
N VAL A 116 6.59 3.58 -1.89
CA VAL A 116 5.56 4.57 -2.17
C VAL A 116 4.20 3.98 -1.83
N ILE A 117 3.45 4.67 -1.00
CA ILE A 117 2.10 4.24 -0.60
C ILE A 117 1.12 5.40 -0.75
N GLY A 118 -0.07 5.09 -1.29
CA GLY A 118 -1.09 6.07 -1.62
C GLY A 118 -2.13 6.26 -0.52
N ILE A 119 -1.70 6.72 0.64
CA ILE A 119 -2.63 7.12 1.70
C ILE A 119 -2.89 8.62 1.60
N ASN A 120 -4.11 9.05 1.94
CA ASN A 120 -4.52 10.45 1.90
C ASN A 120 -5.19 10.89 3.20
N ALA A 121 -5.53 12.17 3.31
CA ALA A 121 -6.12 12.73 4.52
C ALA A 121 -7.47 12.11 4.90
N VAL A 122 -8.22 11.62 3.93
CA VAL A 122 -9.51 10.95 4.19
C VAL A 122 -9.27 9.58 4.78
N ASP A 123 -8.31 8.83 4.23
CA ASP A 123 -8.02 7.46 4.67
C ASP A 123 -7.54 7.42 6.12
N TYR A 124 -6.62 8.30 6.52
CA TYR A 124 -6.09 8.23 7.87
C TYR A 124 -7.10 8.66 8.95
N SER A 125 -8.18 9.32 8.57
CA SER A 125 -9.22 9.70 9.54
C SER A 125 -10.09 8.51 9.97
N GLY A 126 -10.14 7.43 9.17
CA GLY A 126 -10.98 6.27 9.45
C GLY A 126 -10.23 4.98 9.79
N TYR A 127 -8.99 4.83 9.33
CA TYR A 127 -8.24 3.58 9.46
C TYR A 127 -6.97 3.78 10.27
N PRO A 128 -6.76 3.00 11.36
CA PRO A 128 -5.55 3.14 12.19
C PRO A 128 -4.25 3.03 11.42
N ASP A 129 -4.19 2.14 10.43
CA ASP A 129 -3.00 1.84 9.64
C ASP A 129 -2.85 2.72 8.40
N CYS A 130 -3.56 3.85 8.35
CA CYS A 130 -3.39 4.89 7.34
C CYS A 130 -2.94 6.22 7.93
N ARG A 131 -2.65 6.29 9.21
CA ARG A 131 -2.28 7.52 9.91
C ARG A 131 -0.79 7.84 9.72
N PRO A 132 -0.41 9.14 9.71
CA PRO A 132 1.00 9.53 9.63
C PRO A 132 1.85 8.92 10.74
N GLU A 133 1.33 8.85 11.96
CA GLU A 133 2.03 8.27 13.10
C GLU A 133 2.37 6.80 12.88
N PHE A 134 1.47 6.06 12.21
CA PHE A 134 1.73 4.67 11.85
C PHE A 134 2.89 4.57 10.85
N ILE A 135 2.86 5.40 9.80
CA ILE A 135 3.92 5.39 8.79
C ILE A 135 5.27 5.73 9.42
N ASP A 136 5.32 6.74 10.29
CA ASP A 136 6.55 7.14 10.98
C ASP A 136 7.07 6.01 11.87
N ALA A 137 6.18 5.33 12.60
CA ALA A 137 6.55 4.20 13.45
C ALA A 137 7.06 3.03 12.62
N PHE A 138 6.41 2.74 11.49
CA PHE A 138 6.85 1.67 10.59
C PHE A 138 8.23 1.98 10.00
N ALA A 139 8.46 3.22 9.56
CA ALA A 139 9.75 3.66 9.03
C ALA A 139 10.86 3.54 10.08
N ASN A 140 10.57 3.89 11.33
CA ASN A 140 11.52 3.75 12.42
C ASN A 140 11.86 2.27 12.70
N MET A 141 10.85 1.41 12.71
CA MET A 141 11.05 -0.04 12.84
C MET A 141 11.89 -0.58 11.68
N ALA A 142 11.57 -0.17 10.46
CA ALA A 142 12.30 -0.62 9.27
C ALA A 142 13.78 -0.23 9.31
N ARG A 143 14.09 0.96 9.84
CA ARG A 143 15.49 1.40 10.02
C ARG A 143 16.26 0.46 10.92
N LEU A 144 15.60 -0.12 11.91
CA LEU A 144 16.24 -1.03 12.88
C LEU A 144 16.27 -2.48 12.39
N ALA A 145 15.33 -2.87 11.55
CA ALA A 145 15.06 -4.28 11.21
C ALA A 145 15.51 -4.67 9.81
N THR A 146 16.18 -3.77 9.08
CA THR A 146 16.64 -4.07 7.73
C THR A 146 18.15 -3.93 7.62
N LYS A 147 18.73 -4.65 6.66
CA LYS A 147 20.15 -4.55 6.34
C LYS A 147 20.53 -3.11 5.97
N VAL A 148 19.75 -2.50 5.07
CA VAL A 148 20.04 -1.13 4.61
C VAL A 148 19.92 -0.11 5.75
N GLY A 149 18.96 -0.29 6.65
CA GLY A 149 18.81 0.59 7.80
C GLY A 149 20.00 0.50 8.76
N VAL A 150 20.46 -0.72 9.05
CA VAL A 150 21.62 -0.95 9.91
C VAL A 150 22.91 -0.40 9.28
N GLU A 151 23.02 -0.47 7.96
CA GLU A 151 24.16 0.05 7.20
C GLU A 151 24.13 1.58 7.02
N GLY A 152 23.16 2.28 7.62
CA GLY A 152 23.05 3.73 7.55
C GLY A 152 22.42 4.28 6.28
N LYS A 153 21.73 3.45 5.52
CA LYS A 153 21.02 3.84 4.29
C LYS A 153 19.55 3.45 4.37
N PRO A 154 18.78 4.01 5.32
CA PRO A 154 17.39 3.61 5.52
C PRO A 154 16.52 3.90 4.31
N LEU A 155 15.51 3.06 4.10
CA LEU A 155 14.51 3.24 3.07
C LEU A 155 13.69 4.50 3.32
N LYS A 156 13.35 5.20 2.24
CA LYS A 156 12.41 6.32 2.27
C LYS A 156 10.99 5.81 2.13
N PHE A 157 10.09 6.33 2.94
CA PHE A 157 8.66 6.04 2.84
C PHE A 157 7.98 7.28 2.26
N GLU A 158 7.56 7.18 1.01
CA GLU A 158 6.97 8.29 0.26
C GLU A 158 5.46 8.21 0.32
N THR A 159 4.84 9.27 0.80
CA THR A 159 3.38 9.38 0.93
C THR A 159 2.89 10.65 0.23
N PRO A 160 2.93 10.68 -1.13
CA PRO A 160 2.71 11.91 -1.89
C PRO A 160 1.35 12.56 -1.68
N LEU A 161 0.35 11.76 -1.29
CA LEU A 161 -1.04 12.23 -1.15
C LEU A 161 -1.46 12.48 0.29
N LEU A 162 -0.57 12.30 1.27
CA LEU A 162 -0.94 12.25 2.68
C LEU A 162 -1.72 13.48 3.17
N HIS A 163 -1.39 14.65 2.66
CA HIS A 163 -2.02 15.91 3.07
C HIS A 163 -3.02 16.45 2.04
N LEU A 164 -3.35 15.64 1.01
CA LEU A 164 -4.27 16.06 -0.03
C LEU A 164 -5.63 15.39 0.16
N SER A 165 -6.71 16.10 -0.20
CA SER A 165 -8.02 15.47 -0.36
C SER A 165 -8.12 14.83 -1.75
N LYS A 166 -9.12 13.96 -1.95
CA LYS A 166 -9.33 13.32 -3.25
C LYS A 166 -9.71 14.31 -4.36
N ALA A 167 -10.15 15.52 -3.99
CA ALA A 167 -10.48 16.57 -4.93
C ALA A 167 -9.25 17.31 -5.47
N ASN A 168 -8.12 17.14 -4.83
CA ASN A 168 -6.86 17.72 -5.24
C ASN A 168 -6.03 16.69 -5.99
#